data_2bada40b9397972f389b854ac2f6b6c1
#
_entry.id   2bada40b9397972f389b854ac2f6b6c1
#
_cell.length_a   1.000
_cell.length_b   1.000
_cell.length_c   1.000
_cell.angle_alpha   90.00
_cell.angle_beta   90.00
_cell.angle_gamma   90.00
#
_symmetry.space_group_name_H-M   'P 1'
#
loop_
_entity.id
_entity.type
_entity.pdbx_description
1 polymer ?
#
loop_
_entity_poly.entity_id
_entity_poly.type
_entity_poly.pdbx_seq_one_letter_code
_entity_poly.pdbx_strand_id
1 'polypeptide(L)'
;MAGVPPAQSSAPGAESRRERARAEQIALPFAYRPRFGRSDFVAARSNAAARAWVLDAEALWRWPEGRMALWGASGTGKTHLLSVWAARHGAPVIEGSRLNERDVADLFSEGGFRALALDNADRVRDEHDLLHLINLVREQRMALLLAARLPPARWSIRLPDLASRVRATASVPIGQAEEELLHRLFLRLLAERQIVVAQPVTEWLLRRLPRNARAIRDMAALLDQAALASGGKVTRALAGSVLETLLQQETDRD
;
A
#
# COMPACT_ATOMS: atom_id res chain seq x y z
N MET A 1 52.44 -74.64 -12.35
CA MET A 1 51.61 -73.92 -13.34
C MET A 1 50.72 -72.93 -12.50
N ALA A 2 51.09 -71.69 -12.63
CA ALA A 2 50.54 -70.61 -11.79
C ALA A 2 49.38 -69.96 -12.48
N GLY A 3 48.26 -69.82 -11.77
CA GLY A 3 47.13 -69.02 -12.24
C GLY A 3 47.12 -67.68 -11.47
N VAL A 4 47.26 -66.61 -12.22
CA VAL A 4 47.14 -65.22 -11.73
C VAL A 4 45.66 -64.84 -11.63
N PRO A 5 45.16 -64.25 -10.51
CA PRO A 5 43.80 -63.70 -10.44
C PRO A 5 43.75 -62.28 -11.06
N PRO A 6 42.60 -61.88 -11.63
CA PRO A 6 42.48 -60.58 -12.27
C PRO A 6 42.20 -59.45 -11.27
N ALA A 7 42.71 -58.29 -11.58
CA ALA A 7 42.58 -57.04 -10.84
C ALA A 7 41.12 -56.55 -10.74
N GLN A 8 40.71 -56.16 -9.54
CA GLN A 8 39.47 -55.48 -9.30
C GLN A 8 39.61 -53.99 -9.65
N SER A 9 38.86 -53.54 -10.68
CA SER A 9 38.68 -52.15 -11.07
C SER A 9 37.69 -51.51 -10.09
N SER A 10 38.17 -50.65 -9.22
CA SER A 10 37.36 -49.77 -8.38
C SER A 10 36.85 -48.58 -9.24
N ALA A 11 35.56 -48.55 -9.43
CA ALA A 11 34.89 -47.42 -10.10
C ALA A 11 34.76 -46.24 -9.11
N PRO A 12 35.21 -45.01 -9.48
CA PRO A 12 34.94 -43.80 -8.72
C PRO A 12 33.65 -43.21 -9.28
N GLY A 13 32.58 -43.17 -8.46
CA GLY A 13 31.36 -42.58 -8.99
C GLY A 13 30.13 -42.48 -8.09
N ALA A 14 30.24 -42.82 -6.83
CA ALA A 14 29.04 -42.81 -5.93
C ALA A 14 28.95 -41.60 -4.99
N GLU A 15 30.02 -40.87 -4.74
CA GLU A 15 30.02 -39.73 -3.79
C GLU A 15 29.69 -38.38 -4.47
N SER A 16 29.91 -38.20 -5.73
CA SER A 16 29.68 -36.92 -6.42
C SER A 16 28.22 -36.66 -6.80
N ARG A 17 27.32 -37.64 -6.65
CA ARG A 17 25.86 -37.46 -6.89
C ARG A 17 25.06 -37.06 -5.69
N ARG A 18 25.57 -37.18 -4.46
CA ARG A 18 24.88 -36.78 -3.22
C ARG A 18 25.04 -35.32 -2.85
N GLU A 19 25.98 -34.60 -3.45
CA GLU A 19 26.18 -33.16 -3.16
C GLU A 19 25.38 -32.20 -4.05
N ARG A 20 24.68 -32.67 -5.07
CA ARG A 20 23.92 -31.80 -6.00
C ARG A 20 22.41 -31.73 -5.76
N ALA A 21 21.90 -32.35 -4.73
CA ALA A 21 20.50 -32.20 -4.33
C ALA A 21 20.38 -31.27 -3.10
N ARG A 22 21.02 -30.09 -3.14
CA ARG A 22 20.46 -28.95 -2.40
C ARG A 22 19.17 -28.59 -3.12
N ALA A 23 18.03 -29.04 -2.57
CA ALA A 23 16.73 -28.57 -2.98
C ALA A 23 16.78 -27.03 -2.99
N GLU A 24 16.75 -26.44 -4.17
CA GLU A 24 16.43 -25.01 -4.32
C GLU A 24 15.03 -24.87 -3.73
N GLN A 25 14.98 -24.38 -2.52
CA GLN A 25 13.72 -24.02 -1.87
C GLN A 25 13.15 -22.87 -2.68
N ILE A 26 12.21 -23.19 -3.57
CA ILE A 26 11.49 -22.22 -4.37
C ILE A 26 10.73 -21.34 -3.35
N ALA A 27 11.18 -20.10 -3.20
CA ALA A 27 10.45 -19.11 -2.44
C ALA A 27 9.10 -18.89 -3.16
N LEU A 28 8.03 -19.44 -2.60
CA LEU A 28 6.68 -19.15 -3.07
C LEU A 28 6.44 -17.65 -2.91
N PRO A 29 6.17 -16.91 -3.99
CA PRO A 29 5.89 -15.48 -3.92
C PRO A 29 4.50 -15.30 -3.29
N PHE A 30 4.42 -15.33 -1.97
CA PHE A 30 3.24 -14.85 -1.28
C PHE A 30 3.15 -13.36 -1.53
N ALA A 31 2.24 -12.95 -2.42
CA ALA A 31 1.94 -11.54 -2.62
C ALA A 31 1.54 -10.95 -1.25
N TYR A 32 2.41 -10.10 -0.69
CA TYR A 32 2.12 -9.37 0.52
C TYR A 32 0.85 -8.53 0.28
N ARG A 33 -0.24 -8.94 0.88
CA ARG A 33 -1.47 -8.12 0.92
C ARG A 33 -1.32 -7.16 2.09
N PRO A 34 -1.24 -5.85 1.85
CA PRO A 34 -1.20 -4.87 2.92
C PRO A 34 -2.40 -5.11 3.86
N ARG A 35 -2.15 -5.32 5.13
CA ARG A 35 -3.21 -5.35 6.14
C ARG A 35 -3.55 -3.90 6.46
N PHE A 36 -4.79 -3.51 6.19
CA PHE A 36 -5.30 -2.17 6.47
C PHE A 36 -6.08 -2.14 7.80
N GLY A 37 -5.52 -2.71 8.85
CA GLY A 37 -6.10 -2.65 10.19
C GLY A 37 -5.91 -1.26 10.83
N ARG A 38 -6.78 -0.88 11.78
CA ARG A 38 -6.65 0.38 12.54
C ARG A 38 -5.30 0.50 13.25
N SER A 39 -4.80 -0.62 13.77
CA SER A 39 -3.47 -0.74 14.38
C SER A 39 -2.34 -0.46 13.38
N ASP A 40 -2.60 -0.63 12.08
CA ASP A 40 -1.58 -0.56 11.04
C ASP A 40 -1.31 0.87 10.56
N PHE A 41 -2.17 1.82 10.91
CA PHE A 41 -1.97 3.22 10.61
C PHE A 41 -1.20 3.94 11.72
N VAL A 42 0.07 4.27 11.47
CA VAL A 42 0.95 4.93 12.44
C VAL A 42 0.50 6.38 12.65
N ALA A 43 0.20 6.73 13.91
CA ALA A 43 -0.17 8.08 14.29
C ALA A 43 1.01 9.04 14.23
N ALA A 44 0.82 10.22 13.61
CA ALA A 44 1.81 11.27 13.48
C ALA A 44 1.14 12.64 13.39
N ARG A 45 1.92 13.72 13.51
CA ARG A 45 1.40 15.09 13.39
C ARG A 45 0.83 15.35 12.00
N SER A 46 1.51 14.90 10.95
CA SER A 46 1.09 15.05 9.56
C SER A 46 -0.26 14.44 9.22
N ASN A 47 -0.73 13.48 10.01
CA ASN A 47 -2.02 12.80 9.78
C ASN A 47 -3.03 12.97 10.91
N ALA A 48 -2.71 13.75 11.94
CA ALA A 48 -3.54 13.88 13.15
C ALA A 48 -4.96 14.40 12.84
N ALA A 49 -5.07 15.48 12.07
CA ALA A 49 -6.35 16.05 11.65
C ALA A 49 -7.17 15.05 10.81
N ALA A 50 -6.56 14.42 9.81
CA ALA A 50 -7.23 13.43 8.97
C ALA A 50 -7.75 12.23 9.79
N ARG A 51 -6.95 11.75 10.74
CA ARG A 51 -7.38 10.68 11.66
C ARG A 51 -8.56 11.09 12.53
N ALA A 52 -8.53 12.29 13.08
CA ALA A 52 -9.63 12.81 13.91
C ALA A 52 -10.95 12.91 13.10
N TRP A 53 -10.88 13.37 11.84
CA TRP A 53 -12.04 13.48 10.97
C TRP A 53 -12.55 12.15 10.39
N VAL A 54 -11.70 11.13 10.30
CA VAL A 54 -12.03 9.88 9.60
C VAL A 54 -12.22 8.72 10.57
N LEU A 55 -11.41 8.63 11.63
CA LEU A 55 -11.45 7.48 12.55
C LEU A 55 -12.22 7.72 13.84
N ASP A 56 -12.65 8.95 14.12
CA ASP A 56 -13.57 9.23 15.24
C ASP A 56 -14.92 8.57 14.97
N ALA A 57 -15.50 7.97 16.03
CA ALA A 57 -16.79 7.30 15.94
C ALA A 57 -17.94 8.23 15.56
N GLU A 58 -17.83 9.49 15.98
CA GLU A 58 -18.85 10.53 15.72
C GLU A 58 -18.56 11.37 14.47
N ALA A 59 -17.44 11.11 13.78
CA ALA A 59 -17.00 11.95 12.67
C ALA A 59 -18.00 11.98 11.50
N LEU A 60 -18.66 10.86 11.20
CA LEU A 60 -19.62 10.77 10.09
C LEU A 60 -20.77 11.77 10.21
N TRP A 61 -21.23 12.06 11.42
CA TRP A 61 -22.31 13.03 11.66
C TRP A 61 -21.88 14.48 11.45
N ARG A 62 -20.57 14.73 11.41
CA ARG A 62 -19.98 16.06 11.18
C ARG A 62 -19.67 16.33 9.71
N TRP A 63 -19.79 15.33 8.83
CA TRP A 63 -19.52 15.50 7.42
C TRP A 63 -20.69 16.20 6.71
N PRO A 64 -20.49 17.38 6.13
CA PRO A 64 -21.53 18.04 5.36
C PRO A 64 -22.05 17.11 4.26
N GLU A 65 -23.38 16.94 4.22
CA GLU A 65 -24.07 16.04 3.29
C GLU A 65 -23.48 14.60 3.26
N GLY A 66 -22.89 14.14 4.37
CA GLY A 66 -22.28 12.82 4.48
C GLY A 66 -20.99 12.65 3.70
N ARG A 67 -20.33 13.72 3.23
CA ARG A 67 -19.13 13.61 2.38
C ARG A 67 -17.90 14.22 3.04
N MET A 68 -16.76 13.53 2.85
CA MET A 68 -15.43 13.97 3.28
C MET A 68 -14.38 13.62 2.23
N ALA A 69 -13.43 14.52 1.98
CA ALA A 69 -12.31 14.30 1.11
C ALA A 69 -10.97 14.35 1.87
N LEU A 70 -10.19 13.29 1.76
CA LEU A 70 -8.78 13.26 2.13
C LEU A 70 -7.93 13.74 0.97
N TRP A 71 -7.02 14.68 1.19
CA TRP A 71 -6.14 15.10 0.12
C TRP A 71 -4.68 15.24 0.57
N GLY A 72 -3.75 15.16 -0.38
CA GLY A 72 -2.31 15.28 -0.11
C GLY A 72 -1.46 14.61 -1.18
N ALA A 73 -0.16 14.83 -1.14
CA ALA A 73 0.80 14.29 -2.09
C ALA A 73 0.76 12.75 -2.18
N SER A 74 1.38 12.19 -3.21
CA SER A 74 1.54 10.73 -3.32
C SER A 74 2.34 10.20 -2.12
N GLY A 75 1.99 8.99 -1.64
CA GLY A 75 2.71 8.34 -0.54
C GLY A 75 2.41 8.85 0.87
N THR A 76 1.51 9.84 1.06
CA THR A 76 1.16 10.37 2.40
C THR A 76 0.28 9.45 3.24
N GLY A 77 -0.28 8.37 2.66
CA GLY A 77 -1.09 7.39 3.40
C GLY A 77 -2.60 7.53 3.20
N LYS A 78 -3.07 8.32 2.23
CA LYS A 78 -4.53 8.50 1.94
C LYS A 78 -5.25 7.19 1.72
N THR A 79 -4.78 6.38 0.76
CA THR A 79 -5.34 5.05 0.46
C THR A 79 -5.38 4.16 1.69
N HIS A 80 -4.34 4.21 2.54
CA HIS A 80 -4.31 3.43 3.77
C HIS A 80 -5.39 3.88 4.75
N LEU A 81 -5.49 5.20 5.03
CA LEU A 81 -6.50 5.72 5.94
C LEU A 81 -7.92 5.47 5.41
N LEU A 82 -8.14 5.64 4.09
CA LEU A 82 -9.39 5.33 3.42
C LEU A 82 -9.74 3.84 3.57
N SER A 83 -8.79 2.93 3.39
CA SER A 83 -9.02 1.49 3.54
C SER A 83 -9.32 1.08 4.98
N VAL A 84 -8.66 1.69 5.97
CA VAL A 84 -8.97 1.49 7.40
C VAL A 84 -10.41 1.92 7.72
N TRP A 85 -10.82 3.07 7.19
CA TRP A 85 -12.18 3.55 7.34
C TRP A 85 -13.20 2.64 6.64
N ALA A 86 -12.91 2.26 5.39
CA ALA A 86 -13.78 1.38 4.62
C ALA A 86 -14.00 0.03 5.32
N ALA A 87 -12.92 -0.59 5.80
CA ALA A 87 -13.00 -1.85 6.55
C ALA A 87 -13.84 -1.73 7.83
N ARG A 88 -13.74 -0.59 8.53
CA ARG A 88 -14.52 -0.34 9.75
C ARG A 88 -16.02 -0.22 9.48
N HIS A 89 -16.40 0.35 8.34
CA HIS A 89 -17.78 0.64 7.98
C HIS A 89 -18.39 -0.38 7.02
N GLY A 90 -17.65 -1.45 6.68
CA GLY A 90 -18.09 -2.42 5.65
C GLY A 90 -18.30 -1.74 4.29
N ALA A 91 -17.54 -0.67 4.01
CA ALA A 91 -17.70 0.13 2.81
C ALA A 91 -16.91 -0.49 1.64
N PRO A 92 -17.51 -0.66 0.46
CA PRO A 92 -16.77 -0.97 -0.74
C PRO A 92 -15.80 0.15 -1.09
N VAL A 93 -14.66 -0.22 -1.70
CA VAL A 93 -13.64 0.73 -2.16
C VAL A 93 -13.60 0.69 -3.69
N ILE A 94 -13.84 1.83 -4.31
CA ILE A 94 -13.76 2.01 -5.77
C ILE A 94 -12.49 2.79 -6.09
N GLU A 95 -11.78 2.40 -7.13
CA GLU A 95 -10.69 3.17 -7.71
C GLU A 95 -11.24 4.17 -8.72
N GLY A 96 -10.93 5.46 -8.57
CA GLY A 96 -11.52 6.53 -9.38
C GLY A 96 -11.34 6.35 -10.88
N SER A 97 -10.18 5.84 -11.33
CA SER A 97 -9.95 5.57 -12.76
C SER A 97 -10.80 4.43 -13.34
N ARG A 98 -11.45 3.64 -12.49
CA ARG A 98 -12.34 2.52 -12.86
C ARG A 98 -13.81 2.83 -12.61
N LEU A 99 -14.11 4.00 -12.02
CA LEU A 99 -15.49 4.40 -11.79
C LEU A 99 -16.22 4.47 -13.12
N ASN A 100 -17.38 3.83 -13.21
CA ASN A 100 -18.33 3.93 -14.31
C ASN A 100 -19.75 3.67 -13.80
N GLU A 101 -20.76 4.17 -14.54
CA GLU A 101 -22.17 4.12 -14.14
C GLU A 101 -22.66 2.68 -13.91
N ARG A 102 -22.24 1.73 -14.74
CA ARG A 102 -22.66 0.33 -14.62
C ARG A 102 -22.17 -0.30 -13.32
N ASP A 103 -20.87 -0.15 -12.99
CA ASP A 103 -20.32 -0.72 -11.75
C ASP A 103 -20.96 -0.07 -10.52
N VAL A 104 -21.31 1.22 -10.61
CA VAL A 104 -22.06 1.91 -9.55
C VAL A 104 -23.46 1.33 -9.41
N ALA A 105 -24.20 1.15 -10.50
CA ALA A 105 -25.54 0.59 -10.49
C ALA A 105 -25.56 -0.85 -9.94
N ASP A 106 -24.62 -1.70 -10.38
CA ASP A 106 -24.48 -3.08 -9.92
C ASP A 106 -24.18 -3.12 -8.41
N LEU A 107 -23.25 -2.30 -7.97
CA LEU A 107 -22.88 -2.19 -6.55
C LEU A 107 -24.09 -1.79 -5.68
N PHE A 108 -24.88 -0.81 -6.12
CA PHE A 108 -26.05 -0.35 -5.38
C PHE A 108 -27.22 -1.35 -5.44
N SER A 109 -27.32 -2.18 -6.50
CA SER A 109 -28.33 -3.23 -6.60
C SER A 109 -28.05 -4.41 -5.64
N GLU A 110 -26.79 -4.74 -5.40
CA GLU A 110 -26.39 -5.73 -4.41
C GLU A 110 -26.72 -5.27 -2.97
N GLY A 111 -26.65 -3.97 -2.73
CA GLY A 111 -27.04 -3.34 -1.47
C GLY A 111 -26.21 -3.76 -0.25
N GLY A 112 -26.73 -3.45 0.95
CA GLY A 112 -26.17 -3.95 2.21
C GLY A 112 -25.08 -3.08 2.83
N PHE A 113 -24.63 -2.00 2.21
CA PHE A 113 -23.65 -1.07 2.77
C PHE A 113 -24.26 0.32 2.98
N ARG A 114 -23.74 1.05 3.97
CA ARG A 114 -24.16 2.43 4.32
C ARG A 114 -23.06 3.45 4.15
N ALA A 115 -21.95 3.04 3.59
CA ALA A 115 -20.79 3.88 3.37
C ALA A 115 -20.06 3.40 2.10
N LEU A 116 -19.37 4.31 1.42
CA LEU A 116 -18.61 4.04 0.22
C LEU A 116 -17.30 4.83 0.23
N ALA A 117 -16.23 4.25 -0.28
CA ALA A 117 -14.93 4.89 -0.40
C ALA A 117 -14.51 4.98 -1.87
N LEU A 118 -14.05 6.15 -2.31
CA LEU A 118 -13.50 6.37 -3.65
C LEU A 118 -12.06 6.83 -3.54
N ASP A 119 -11.13 5.97 -3.91
CA ASP A 119 -9.71 6.32 -3.96
C ASP A 119 -9.34 6.95 -5.30
N ASN A 120 -8.36 7.87 -5.30
CA ASN A 120 -7.96 8.63 -6.48
C ASN A 120 -9.14 9.31 -7.19
N ALA A 121 -10.03 9.95 -6.43
CA ALA A 121 -11.25 10.59 -6.94
C ALA A 121 -10.97 11.71 -7.97
N ASP A 122 -9.79 12.33 -7.92
CA ASP A 122 -9.29 13.30 -8.90
C ASP A 122 -8.83 12.65 -10.24
N ARG A 123 -8.94 11.33 -10.39
CA ARG A 123 -8.62 10.56 -11.59
C ARG A 123 -9.84 9.90 -12.25
N VAL A 124 -11.02 10.25 -11.81
CA VAL A 124 -12.25 9.83 -12.47
C VAL A 124 -12.24 10.33 -13.92
N ARG A 125 -12.57 9.44 -14.85
CA ARG A 125 -12.47 9.71 -16.30
C ARG A 125 -13.68 10.48 -16.81
N ASP A 126 -14.86 10.13 -16.32
CA ASP A 126 -16.12 10.77 -16.68
C ASP A 126 -16.69 11.53 -15.48
N GLU A 127 -16.91 12.81 -15.66
CA GLU A 127 -17.49 13.67 -14.64
C GLU A 127 -18.96 13.30 -14.34
N HIS A 128 -19.68 12.74 -15.32
CA HIS A 128 -21.06 12.28 -15.13
C HIS A 128 -21.13 11.09 -14.18
N ASP A 129 -20.18 10.14 -14.27
CA ASP A 129 -20.11 9.00 -13.35
C ASP A 129 -19.90 9.46 -11.92
N LEU A 130 -19.00 10.43 -11.69
CA LEU A 130 -18.77 10.98 -10.36
C LEU A 130 -19.98 11.76 -9.83
N LEU A 131 -20.65 12.53 -10.69
CA LEU A 131 -21.88 13.25 -10.35
C LEU A 131 -22.99 12.25 -9.97
N HIS A 132 -23.15 11.19 -10.78
CA HIS A 132 -24.12 10.14 -10.53
C HIS A 132 -23.87 9.45 -9.18
N LEU A 133 -22.62 9.06 -8.91
CA LEU A 133 -22.22 8.47 -7.62
C LEU A 133 -22.57 9.40 -6.44
N ILE A 134 -22.22 10.69 -6.53
CA ILE A 134 -22.50 11.67 -5.46
C ILE A 134 -24.01 11.80 -5.24
N ASN A 135 -24.83 11.77 -6.29
CA ASN A 135 -26.26 11.83 -6.20
C ASN A 135 -26.86 10.60 -5.51
N LEU A 136 -26.47 9.40 -5.93
CA LEU A 136 -26.91 8.14 -5.34
C LEU A 136 -26.56 8.05 -3.84
N VAL A 137 -25.32 8.38 -3.48
CA VAL A 137 -24.88 8.41 -2.08
C VAL A 137 -25.73 9.35 -1.25
N ARG A 138 -26.09 10.52 -1.77
CA ARG A 138 -26.94 11.50 -1.09
C ARG A 138 -28.39 10.99 -0.96
N GLU A 139 -28.96 10.45 -2.02
CA GLU A 139 -30.33 9.90 -2.02
C GLU A 139 -30.47 8.75 -1.03
N GLN A 140 -29.48 7.87 -0.96
CA GLN A 140 -29.42 6.74 -0.04
C GLN A 140 -28.97 7.13 1.38
N ARG A 141 -28.66 8.41 1.64
CA ARG A 141 -28.15 8.94 2.93
C ARG A 141 -26.92 8.16 3.43
N MET A 142 -26.01 7.86 2.52
CA MET A 142 -24.79 7.11 2.80
C MET A 142 -23.62 8.06 3.09
N ALA A 143 -22.58 7.52 3.76
CA ALA A 143 -21.33 8.25 3.93
C ALA A 143 -20.41 7.99 2.72
N LEU A 144 -19.76 9.06 2.21
CA LEU A 144 -18.79 8.98 1.13
C LEU A 144 -17.43 9.54 1.55
N LEU A 145 -16.41 8.70 1.57
CA LEU A 145 -15.03 9.12 1.76
C LEU A 145 -14.28 9.13 0.42
N LEU A 146 -13.80 10.30 0.04
CA LEU A 146 -12.98 10.51 -1.16
C LEU A 146 -11.50 10.60 -0.78
N ALA A 147 -10.60 10.11 -1.60
CA ALA A 147 -9.18 10.40 -1.49
C ALA A 147 -8.65 10.97 -2.82
N ALA A 148 -7.83 12.02 -2.76
CA ALA A 148 -7.33 12.73 -3.93
C ALA A 148 -5.93 13.32 -3.69
N ARG A 149 -5.24 13.72 -4.75
CA ARG A 149 -3.95 14.41 -4.64
C ARG A 149 -4.11 15.88 -4.29
N LEU A 150 -5.14 16.52 -4.83
CA LEU A 150 -5.44 17.93 -4.63
C LEU A 150 -6.72 18.11 -3.81
N PRO A 151 -6.86 19.24 -3.10
CA PRO A 151 -8.12 19.55 -2.43
C PRO A 151 -9.26 19.69 -3.46
N PRO A 152 -10.50 19.31 -3.10
CA PRO A 152 -11.65 19.36 -4.01
C PRO A 152 -11.83 20.68 -4.73
N ALA A 153 -11.55 21.79 -4.07
CA ALA A 153 -11.65 23.13 -4.63
C ALA A 153 -10.68 23.40 -5.81
N ARG A 154 -9.66 22.55 -5.99
CA ARG A 154 -8.67 22.65 -7.08
C ARG A 154 -8.84 21.60 -8.17
N TRP A 155 -9.93 20.81 -8.13
CA TRP A 155 -10.18 19.86 -9.21
C TRP A 155 -10.67 20.61 -10.46
N SER A 156 -10.13 20.23 -11.61
CA SER A 156 -10.51 20.83 -12.90
C SER A 156 -11.79 20.18 -13.40
N ILE A 157 -12.95 20.63 -12.89
CA ILE A 157 -14.28 20.10 -13.20
C ILE A 157 -14.98 21.05 -14.17
N ARG A 158 -15.55 20.51 -15.25
CA ARG A 158 -16.29 21.23 -16.29
C ARG A 158 -17.79 21.29 -16.00
N LEU A 159 -18.37 20.24 -15.41
CA LEU A 159 -19.78 20.19 -15.08
C LEU A 159 -20.09 21.10 -13.88
N PRO A 160 -20.91 22.17 -14.05
CA PRO A 160 -21.16 23.15 -12.99
C PRO A 160 -21.78 22.56 -11.72
N ASP A 161 -22.71 21.60 -11.87
CA ASP A 161 -23.36 20.93 -10.74
C ASP A 161 -22.34 20.08 -9.94
N LEU A 162 -21.52 19.29 -10.63
CA LEU A 162 -20.44 18.53 -9.97
C LEU A 162 -19.46 19.46 -9.27
N ALA A 163 -19.03 20.54 -9.94
CA ALA A 163 -18.10 21.51 -9.37
C ALA A 163 -18.63 22.13 -8.07
N SER A 164 -19.93 22.46 -8.04
CA SER A 164 -20.59 22.97 -6.84
C SER A 164 -20.58 21.95 -5.69
N ARG A 165 -20.95 20.69 -5.96
CA ARG A 165 -21.00 19.61 -4.96
C ARG A 165 -19.61 19.25 -4.44
N VAL A 166 -18.63 19.17 -5.31
CA VAL A 166 -17.24 18.87 -4.95
C VAL A 166 -16.65 20.00 -4.09
N ARG A 167 -16.89 21.26 -4.41
CA ARG A 167 -16.45 22.41 -3.59
C ARG A 167 -17.11 22.44 -2.22
N ALA A 168 -18.38 22.01 -2.11
CA ALA A 168 -19.11 21.92 -0.84
C ALA A 168 -18.66 20.73 0.02
N THR A 169 -17.87 19.79 -0.53
CA THR A 169 -17.37 18.63 0.23
C THR A 169 -16.33 19.08 1.25
N ALA A 170 -16.54 18.74 2.52
CA ALA A 170 -15.53 18.95 3.56
C ALA A 170 -14.25 18.23 3.22
N SER A 171 -13.10 18.86 3.45
CA SER A 171 -11.83 18.25 3.10
C SER A 171 -10.77 18.43 4.19
N VAL A 172 -9.90 17.43 4.34
CA VAL A 172 -8.83 17.44 5.31
C VAL A 172 -7.52 16.99 4.67
N PRO A 173 -6.40 17.71 4.90
CA PRO A 173 -5.11 17.32 4.36
C PRO A 173 -4.47 16.16 5.13
N ILE A 174 -3.68 15.36 4.41
CA ILE A 174 -2.65 14.52 4.99
C ILE A 174 -1.30 15.09 4.54
N GLY A 175 -0.52 15.56 5.50
CA GLY A 175 0.80 16.11 5.26
C GLY A 175 1.83 15.05 4.87
N GLN A 176 3.02 15.52 4.47
CA GLN A 176 4.15 14.62 4.26
C GLN A 176 4.53 13.94 5.56
N ALA A 177 4.96 12.69 5.46
CA ALA A 177 5.38 11.92 6.61
C ALA A 177 6.66 12.52 7.22
N GLU A 178 6.63 12.73 8.53
CA GLU A 178 7.81 13.15 9.27
C GLU A 178 8.83 12.00 9.34
N GLU A 179 10.08 12.35 9.52
CA GLU A 179 11.19 11.38 9.62
C GLU A 179 10.94 10.34 10.73
N GLU A 180 10.43 10.78 11.87
CA GLU A 180 10.06 9.88 12.97
C GLU A 180 8.96 8.89 12.59
N LEU A 181 7.96 9.34 11.82
CA LEU A 181 6.91 8.45 11.30
C LEU A 181 7.51 7.39 10.37
N LEU A 182 8.37 7.80 9.42
CA LEU A 182 9.00 6.89 8.47
C LEU A 182 9.91 5.88 9.18
N HIS A 183 10.64 6.31 10.20
CA HIS A 183 11.47 5.44 11.02
C HIS A 183 10.62 4.38 11.75
N ARG A 184 9.59 4.81 12.48
CA ARG A 184 8.68 3.88 13.18
C ARG A 184 7.98 2.92 12.23
N LEU A 185 7.55 3.41 11.06
CA LEU A 185 6.93 2.58 10.03
C LEU A 185 7.92 1.52 9.52
N PHE A 186 9.16 1.89 9.25
CA PHE A 186 10.16 0.97 8.73
C PHE A 186 10.49 -0.13 9.74
N LEU A 187 10.79 0.23 10.99
CA LEU A 187 11.05 -0.76 12.05
C LEU A 187 9.89 -1.72 12.23
N ARG A 188 8.67 -1.21 12.20
CA ARG A 188 7.47 -2.03 12.30
C ARG A 188 7.35 -3.02 11.13
N LEU A 189 7.53 -2.54 9.89
CA LEU A 189 7.45 -3.39 8.69
C LEU A 189 8.52 -4.48 8.66
N LEU A 190 9.71 -4.20 9.17
CA LEU A 190 10.77 -5.20 9.35
C LEU A 190 10.37 -6.25 10.41
N ALA A 191 9.84 -5.80 11.55
CA ALA A 191 9.38 -6.68 12.63
C ALA A 191 8.23 -7.60 12.18
N GLU A 192 7.25 -7.08 11.45
CA GLU A 192 6.13 -7.86 10.88
C GLU A 192 6.59 -8.97 9.94
N ARG A 193 7.76 -8.78 9.28
CA ARG A 193 8.40 -9.75 8.38
C ARG A 193 9.45 -10.59 9.07
N GLN A 194 9.66 -10.38 10.37
CA GLN A 194 10.71 -11.06 11.16
C GLN A 194 12.12 -10.85 10.60
N ILE A 195 12.37 -9.72 9.94
CA ILE A 195 13.66 -9.36 9.37
C ILE A 195 14.47 -8.60 10.42
N VAL A 196 15.64 -9.10 10.74
CA VAL A 196 16.59 -8.42 11.63
C VAL A 196 17.60 -7.63 10.80
N VAL A 197 17.55 -6.30 10.94
CA VAL A 197 18.50 -5.39 10.31
C VAL A 197 19.23 -4.63 11.40
N ALA A 198 20.56 -4.55 11.31
CA ALA A 198 21.36 -3.81 12.27
C ALA A 198 21.02 -2.30 12.23
N GLN A 199 20.93 -1.65 13.38
CA GLN A 199 20.57 -0.23 13.50
C GLN A 199 21.37 0.68 12.56
N PRO A 200 22.71 0.57 12.42
CA PRO A 200 23.47 1.41 11.48
C PRO A 200 23.03 1.25 10.02
N VAL A 201 22.57 0.06 9.62
CA VAL A 201 22.06 -0.22 8.26
C VAL A 201 20.68 0.41 8.08
N THR A 202 19.80 0.28 9.08
CA THR A 202 18.47 0.90 9.08
C THR A 202 18.55 2.42 8.95
N GLU A 203 19.41 3.08 9.77
CA GLU A 203 19.62 4.52 9.71
C GLU A 203 20.24 4.97 8.38
N TRP A 204 21.15 4.16 7.83
CA TRP A 204 21.78 4.43 6.55
C TRP A 204 20.76 4.37 5.40
N LEU A 205 19.84 3.40 5.42
CA LEU A 205 18.74 3.30 4.45
C LEU A 205 17.79 4.48 4.56
N LEU A 206 17.31 4.82 5.77
CA LEU A 206 16.37 5.92 5.99
C LEU A 206 16.88 7.28 5.51
N ARG A 207 18.19 7.51 5.59
CA ARG A 207 18.80 8.74 5.05
C ARG A 207 18.80 8.81 3.52
N ARG A 208 18.63 7.69 2.81
CA ARG A 208 18.74 7.60 1.34
C ARG A 208 17.41 7.32 0.66
N LEU A 209 16.47 6.77 1.40
CA LEU A 209 15.14 6.49 0.89
C LEU A 209 14.35 7.79 0.64
N PRO A 210 13.52 7.83 -0.42
CA PRO A 210 12.53 8.88 -0.60
C PRO A 210 11.66 9.05 0.65
N ARG A 211 11.39 10.30 1.03
CA ARG A 211 10.66 10.63 2.26
C ARG A 211 9.15 10.43 2.13
N ASN A 212 8.76 9.22 1.77
CA ASN A 212 7.36 8.83 1.68
C ASN A 212 7.13 7.40 2.17
N ALA A 213 5.93 7.12 2.68
CA ALA A 213 5.58 5.84 3.26
C ALA A 213 5.54 4.69 2.21
N ARG A 214 5.44 5.00 0.92
CA ARG A 214 5.49 4.02 -0.16
C ARG A 214 6.89 3.44 -0.30
N ALA A 215 7.91 4.30 -0.46
CA ALA A 215 9.30 3.87 -0.56
C ALA A 215 9.72 3.02 0.66
N ILE A 216 9.27 3.37 1.86
CA ILE A 216 9.50 2.58 3.07
C ILE A 216 8.88 1.17 2.96
N ARG A 217 7.65 1.06 2.47
CA ARG A 217 6.98 -0.24 2.28
C ARG A 217 7.64 -1.09 1.19
N ASP A 218 7.96 -0.46 0.06
CA ASP A 218 8.59 -1.12 -1.07
C ASP A 218 9.99 -1.63 -0.66
N MET A 219 10.77 -0.82 0.09
CA MET A 219 12.06 -1.23 0.64
C MET A 219 11.95 -2.41 1.59
N ALA A 220 10.98 -2.40 2.50
CA ALA A 220 10.78 -3.51 3.44
C ALA A 220 10.39 -4.81 2.71
N ALA A 221 9.59 -4.72 1.65
CA ALA A 221 9.20 -5.86 0.83
C ALA A 221 10.37 -6.44 0.02
N LEU A 222 11.18 -5.57 -0.59
CA LEU A 222 12.38 -5.99 -1.32
C LEU A 222 13.43 -6.61 -0.41
N LEU A 223 13.62 -6.05 0.81
CA LEU A 223 14.52 -6.64 1.80
C LEU A 223 14.06 -8.03 2.25
N ASP A 224 12.74 -8.25 2.37
CA ASP A 224 12.18 -9.56 2.71
C ASP A 224 12.53 -10.61 1.66
N GLN A 225 12.29 -10.29 0.39
CA GLN A 225 12.64 -11.17 -0.72
C GLN A 225 14.14 -11.46 -0.78
N ALA A 226 14.97 -10.43 -0.62
CA ALA A 226 16.42 -10.57 -0.67
C ALA A 226 16.97 -11.36 0.53
N ALA A 227 16.40 -11.18 1.73
CA ALA A 227 16.78 -11.92 2.94
C ALA A 227 16.46 -13.41 2.80
N LEU A 228 15.30 -13.76 2.25
CA LEU A 228 14.93 -15.16 1.97
C LEU A 228 15.93 -15.83 1.02
N ALA A 229 16.36 -15.12 -0.02
CA ALA A 229 17.32 -15.64 -1.00
C ALA A 229 18.74 -15.78 -0.42
N SER A 230 19.13 -14.98 0.60
CA SER A 230 20.49 -14.92 1.16
C SER A 230 20.66 -15.64 2.51
N GLY A 231 19.67 -16.46 2.94
CA GLY A 231 19.74 -17.19 4.20
C GLY A 231 19.42 -16.36 5.45
N GLY A 232 18.65 -15.29 5.31
CA GLY A 232 18.01 -14.58 6.43
C GLY A 232 18.80 -13.41 7.00
N LYS A 233 20.03 -13.12 6.56
CA LYS A 233 20.83 -12.00 7.07
C LYS A 233 20.85 -10.80 6.12
N VAL A 234 20.40 -9.64 6.60
CA VAL A 234 20.50 -8.39 5.86
C VAL A 234 21.83 -7.70 6.20
N THR A 235 22.79 -7.82 5.27
CA THR A 235 24.06 -7.09 5.35
C THR A 235 23.90 -5.70 4.72
N ARG A 236 24.86 -4.80 4.98
CA ARG A 236 24.90 -3.48 4.34
C ARG A 236 25.05 -3.56 2.81
N ALA A 237 25.80 -4.53 2.32
CA ALA A 237 25.96 -4.75 0.87
C ALA A 237 24.64 -5.15 0.22
N LEU A 238 23.93 -6.12 0.81
CA LEU A 238 22.60 -6.54 0.36
C LEU A 238 21.59 -5.37 0.42
N ALA A 239 21.58 -4.61 1.51
CA ALA A 239 20.71 -3.44 1.64
C ALA A 239 21.03 -2.36 0.58
N GLY A 240 22.29 -2.24 0.18
CA GLY A 240 22.73 -1.34 -0.89
C GLY A 240 22.19 -1.74 -2.26
N SER A 241 22.34 -3.00 -2.65
CA SER A 241 21.84 -3.49 -3.94
C SER A 241 20.30 -3.41 -4.03
N VAL A 242 19.61 -3.68 -2.93
CA VAL A 242 18.14 -3.54 -2.86
C VAL A 242 17.72 -2.08 -3.00
N LEU A 243 18.45 -1.15 -2.37
CA LEU A 243 18.17 0.29 -2.50
C LEU A 243 18.34 0.78 -3.94
N GLU A 244 19.40 0.35 -4.62
CA GLU A 244 19.64 0.69 -6.04
C GLU A 244 18.48 0.20 -6.93
N THR A 245 18.03 -1.03 -6.72
CA THR A 245 16.87 -1.60 -7.44
C THR A 245 15.60 -0.77 -7.21
N LEU A 246 15.34 -0.36 -5.98
CA LEU A 246 14.17 0.46 -5.64
C LEU A 246 14.23 1.83 -6.31
N LEU A 247 15.39 2.50 -6.27
CA LEU A 247 15.56 3.83 -6.87
C LEU A 247 15.41 3.79 -8.40
N GLN A 248 15.90 2.75 -9.06
CA GLN A 248 15.68 2.53 -10.50
C GLN A 248 14.20 2.38 -10.83
N GLN A 249 13.46 1.57 -10.06
CA GLN A 249 12.03 1.37 -10.27
C GLN A 249 11.19 2.64 -10.03
N GLU A 250 11.63 3.55 -9.17
CA GLU A 250 10.96 4.84 -8.99
C GLU A 250 11.21 5.78 -10.16
N THR A 251 12.44 5.81 -10.71
CA THR A 251 12.78 6.61 -11.88
C THR A 251 11.98 6.19 -13.13
N ASP A 252 11.72 4.89 -13.31
CA ASP A 252 10.94 4.36 -14.44
C ASP A 252 9.42 4.61 -14.32
N ARG A 253 8.95 5.10 -13.17
CA ARG A 253 7.52 5.34 -12.88
C ARG A 253 7.09 6.81 -12.94
N ASP A 254 8.05 7.73 -12.93
CA ASP A 254 7.80 9.18 -13.01
C ASP A 254 7.78 9.65 -14.47
#